data_8037234c80a5eb8fca2b4d5394264908
#
_entry.id   8037234c80a5eb8fca2b4d5394264908
#
_cell.length_a   1.000
_cell.length_b   1.000
_cell.length_c   1.000
_cell.angle_alpha   90.00
_cell.angle_beta   90.00
_cell.angle_gamma   90.00
#
_symmetry.space_group_name_H-M   'P 1'
#
loop_
_entity.id
_entity.type
_entity.pdbx_description
1 polymer ?
#
loop_
_entity_poly.entity_id
_entity_poly.type
_entity_poly.pdbx_seq_one_letter_code
_entity_poly.pdbx_strand_id
1 'polypeptide(L)'
;MKLSTFINLLNSGQASLLSQLLKTSNEFYRASFISAALSRGVYDNFMDGKASFEHLCQKMTVSNREGLSAWLELGVSLGELKRIGKEYQIKGRMSKALLDPKNDAYRALLQEIVEYHYVYVVDAPTMLRKHEWFPFDTMPGELVARSSRVSEPFIFEAVDAAVPLQGDFQLLEVGCGSGIYIQRACTRNPELHAVGLEFQEKVAAMARNNIEAWGLENRATIEHADVRNYSSSQKFDLVTLHQNIYYFPVQERENLFRHLKEYLKPGGQILLTSVCQGGGPGIAALNIQVSTTEGLSPLPDPDQVCQQLEAAGFVEVKAGRLVPFESIWAFHAAIAQ
;
A
#
# COMPACT_ATOMS: atom_id res chain seq x y z
N MET A 1 42.24 -23.95 -6.73
CA MET A 1 42.19 -22.80 -7.68
C MET A 1 43.62 -22.35 -7.94
N LYS A 2 44.03 -22.14 -9.23
CA LYS A 2 45.36 -21.63 -9.54
C LYS A 2 45.47 -20.16 -9.14
N LEU A 3 46.58 -19.76 -8.52
CA LEU A 3 46.83 -18.38 -8.08
C LEU A 3 46.69 -17.37 -9.24
N SER A 4 47.13 -17.76 -10.44
CA SER A 4 46.98 -16.95 -11.66
C SER A 4 45.51 -16.63 -12.01
N THR A 5 44.60 -17.59 -11.83
CA THR A 5 43.16 -17.39 -12.06
C THR A 5 42.57 -16.37 -11.08
N PHE A 6 42.99 -16.41 -9.81
CA PHE A 6 42.56 -15.47 -8.78
C PHE A 6 43.09 -14.04 -9.06
N ILE A 7 44.36 -13.91 -9.43
CA ILE A 7 44.95 -12.63 -9.78
C ILE A 7 44.27 -12.04 -11.01
N ASN A 8 43.96 -12.81 -12.04
CA ASN A 8 43.26 -12.34 -13.22
C ASN A 8 41.84 -11.87 -12.90
N LEU A 9 41.11 -12.57 -12.02
CA LEU A 9 39.79 -12.16 -11.54
C LEU A 9 39.83 -10.82 -10.78
N LEU A 10 40.84 -10.61 -9.96
CA LEU A 10 41.05 -9.34 -9.25
C LEU A 10 41.35 -8.19 -10.21
N ASN A 11 42.31 -8.41 -11.14
CA ASN A 11 42.76 -7.39 -12.09
C ASN A 11 41.68 -7.01 -13.12
N SER A 12 40.80 -7.93 -13.47
CA SER A 12 39.68 -7.68 -14.40
C SER A 12 38.47 -6.98 -13.79
N GLY A 13 38.43 -6.76 -12.48
CA GLY A 13 37.28 -6.23 -11.75
C GLY A 13 36.13 -7.25 -11.56
N GLN A 14 36.24 -8.46 -12.16
CA GLN A 14 35.19 -9.49 -12.10
C GLN A 14 34.93 -9.99 -10.66
N ALA A 15 35.96 -10.00 -9.80
CA ALA A 15 35.81 -10.38 -8.40
C ALA A 15 34.89 -9.42 -7.64
N SER A 16 35.04 -8.11 -7.88
CA SER A 16 34.16 -7.07 -7.29
C SER A 16 32.73 -7.21 -7.80
N LEU A 17 32.56 -7.39 -9.12
CA LEU A 17 31.23 -7.59 -9.71
C LEU A 17 30.56 -8.86 -9.17
N LEU A 18 31.28 -9.97 -9.07
CA LEU A 18 30.75 -11.21 -8.49
C LEU A 18 30.31 -11.02 -7.04
N SER A 19 31.12 -10.33 -6.24
CA SER A 19 30.76 -10.02 -4.85
C SER A 19 29.47 -9.19 -4.75
N GLN A 20 29.30 -8.18 -5.61
CA GLN A 20 28.08 -7.37 -5.66
C GLN A 20 26.87 -8.21 -6.11
N LEU A 21 27.03 -9.04 -7.14
CA LEU A 21 25.97 -9.94 -7.62
C LEU A 21 25.53 -10.93 -6.53
N LEU A 22 26.47 -11.53 -5.80
CA LEU A 22 26.17 -12.45 -4.70
C LEU A 22 25.41 -11.75 -3.58
N LYS A 23 25.79 -10.52 -3.23
CA LYS A 23 25.07 -9.72 -2.21
C LYS A 23 23.64 -9.42 -2.67
N THR A 24 23.48 -8.93 -3.89
CA THR A 24 22.16 -8.63 -4.47
C THR A 24 21.28 -9.88 -4.54
N SER A 25 21.86 -11.02 -4.99
CA SER A 25 21.15 -12.29 -5.07
C SER A 25 20.68 -12.77 -3.70
N ASN A 26 21.51 -12.64 -2.65
CA ASN A 26 21.14 -13.04 -1.30
C ASN A 26 19.93 -12.27 -0.78
N GLU A 27 19.87 -10.95 -0.96
CA GLU A 27 18.74 -10.15 -0.53
C GLU A 27 17.46 -10.47 -1.34
N PHE A 28 17.59 -10.65 -2.64
CA PHE A 28 16.49 -11.07 -3.51
C PHE A 28 15.93 -12.44 -3.11
N TYR A 29 16.79 -13.45 -2.96
CA TYR A 29 16.36 -14.79 -2.55
C TYR A 29 15.76 -14.80 -1.14
N ARG A 30 16.29 -13.99 -0.22
CA ARG A 30 15.75 -13.86 1.13
C ARG A 30 14.34 -13.28 1.09
N ALA A 31 14.12 -12.16 0.41
CA ALA A 31 12.80 -11.54 0.28
C ALA A 31 11.80 -12.51 -0.37
N SER A 32 12.21 -13.17 -1.47
CA SER A 32 11.37 -14.14 -2.19
C SER A 32 11.04 -15.37 -1.33
N PHE A 33 12.02 -15.89 -0.58
CA PHE A 33 11.81 -17.03 0.31
C PHE A 33 10.80 -16.70 1.43
N ILE A 34 10.98 -15.54 2.10
CA ILE A 34 10.09 -15.13 3.19
C ILE A 34 8.68 -14.87 2.67
N SER A 35 8.56 -14.14 1.54
CA SER A 35 7.26 -13.90 0.91
C SER A 35 6.55 -15.21 0.58
N ALA A 36 7.22 -16.14 -0.10
CA ALA A 36 6.64 -17.42 -0.46
C ALA A 36 6.28 -18.28 0.78
N ALA A 37 7.15 -18.30 1.79
CA ALA A 37 6.89 -19.05 3.03
C ALA A 37 5.62 -18.58 3.75
N LEU A 38 5.35 -17.27 3.70
CA LEU A 38 4.18 -16.64 4.31
C LEU A 38 2.94 -16.74 3.40
N SER A 39 3.06 -16.38 2.12
CA SER A 39 1.92 -16.27 1.20
C SER A 39 1.39 -17.63 0.74
N ARG A 40 2.24 -18.67 0.70
CA ARG A 40 1.87 -20.04 0.35
C ARG A 40 1.61 -20.92 1.58
N GLY A 41 1.51 -20.33 2.78
CA GLY A 41 1.13 -21.03 4.01
C GLY A 41 2.16 -22.05 4.51
N VAL A 42 3.43 -21.96 4.08
CA VAL A 42 4.46 -22.92 4.54
C VAL A 42 4.70 -22.73 6.04
N TYR A 43 4.84 -21.49 6.49
CA TYR A 43 5.08 -21.18 7.91
C TYR A 43 3.87 -21.45 8.81
N ASP A 44 2.65 -21.53 8.27
CA ASP A 44 1.44 -21.89 9.03
C ASP A 44 1.49 -23.35 9.53
N ASN A 45 2.38 -24.17 8.96
CA ASN A 45 2.61 -25.55 9.36
C ASN A 45 3.74 -25.70 10.40
N PHE A 46 4.31 -24.60 10.89
CA PHE A 46 5.34 -24.61 11.94
C PHE A 46 4.69 -24.40 13.31
N MET A 47 4.44 -25.49 14.03
CA MET A 47 3.91 -25.44 15.41
C MET A 47 4.99 -24.92 16.36
N ASP A 48 4.68 -23.88 17.14
CA ASP A 48 5.63 -23.18 18.00
C ASP A 48 6.96 -22.80 17.29
N GLY A 49 6.86 -22.49 16.00
CA GLY A 49 8.01 -22.12 15.17
C GLY A 49 8.90 -23.29 14.74
N LYS A 50 8.44 -24.55 14.88
CA LYS A 50 9.13 -25.78 14.46
C LYS A 50 8.26 -26.69 13.64
N ALA A 51 8.86 -27.39 12.69
CA ALA A 51 8.20 -28.45 11.91
C ALA A 51 9.19 -29.54 11.51
N SER A 52 8.76 -30.81 11.58
CA SER A 52 9.53 -31.90 10.97
C SER A 52 9.30 -31.92 9.46
N PHE A 53 10.29 -32.43 8.73
CA PHE A 53 10.18 -32.60 7.28
C PHE A 53 8.96 -33.46 6.89
N GLU A 54 8.73 -34.55 7.61
CA GLU A 54 7.59 -35.44 7.38
C GLU A 54 6.24 -34.73 7.60
N HIS A 55 6.14 -33.93 8.66
CA HIS A 55 4.96 -33.12 8.95
C HIS A 55 4.65 -32.15 7.81
N LEU A 56 5.67 -31.43 7.31
CA LEU A 56 5.50 -30.51 6.18
C LEU A 56 5.07 -31.25 4.91
N CYS A 57 5.71 -32.38 4.59
CA CYS A 57 5.30 -33.19 3.45
C CYS A 57 3.83 -33.62 3.51
N GLN A 58 3.37 -34.04 4.68
CA GLN A 58 2.00 -34.49 4.89
C GLN A 58 1.00 -33.34 4.86
N LYS A 59 1.24 -32.28 5.60
CA LYS A 59 0.33 -31.12 5.69
C LYS A 59 0.17 -30.36 4.39
N MET A 60 1.25 -30.20 3.66
CA MET A 60 1.27 -29.51 2.36
C MET A 60 0.95 -30.45 1.17
N THR A 61 0.71 -31.73 1.42
CA THR A 61 0.40 -32.75 0.38
C THR A 61 1.47 -32.75 -0.72
N VAL A 62 2.75 -32.77 -0.30
CA VAL A 62 3.90 -32.63 -1.20
C VAL A 62 4.17 -33.93 -1.95
N SER A 63 4.10 -33.90 -3.28
CA SER A 63 4.48 -35.02 -4.17
C SER A 63 5.99 -35.05 -4.44
N ASN A 64 6.64 -33.87 -4.61
CA ASN A 64 8.07 -33.74 -4.83
C ASN A 64 8.79 -33.45 -3.51
N ARG A 65 9.16 -34.50 -2.79
CA ARG A 65 9.85 -34.41 -1.49
C ARG A 65 11.26 -33.82 -1.60
N GLU A 66 11.97 -34.16 -2.67
CA GLU A 66 13.34 -33.64 -2.93
C GLU A 66 13.29 -32.13 -3.19
N GLY A 67 12.31 -31.66 -3.93
CA GLY A 67 12.07 -30.23 -4.17
C GLY A 67 11.78 -29.46 -2.87
N LEU A 68 10.92 -30.01 -1.99
CA LEU A 68 10.67 -29.41 -0.68
C LEU A 68 11.94 -29.36 0.16
N SER A 69 12.73 -30.46 0.17
CA SER A 69 13.99 -30.51 0.91
C SER A 69 14.94 -29.41 0.42
N ALA A 70 15.14 -29.27 -0.89
CA ALA A 70 15.99 -28.24 -1.47
C ALA A 70 15.49 -26.82 -1.13
N TRP A 71 14.17 -26.59 -1.16
CA TRP A 71 13.59 -25.31 -0.80
C TRP A 71 13.81 -24.94 0.69
N LEU A 72 13.68 -25.92 1.59
CA LEU A 72 13.94 -25.72 3.02
C LEU A 72 15.45 -25.47 3.29
N GLU A 73 16.34 -26.15 2.57
CA GLU A 73 17.79 -25.90 2.67
C GLU A 73 18.18 -24.52 2.13
N LEU A 74 17.47 -23.96 1.15
CA LEU A 74 17.61 -22.55 0.79
C LEU A 74 17.30 -21.65 1.97
N GLY A 75 16.19 -21.91 2.68
CA GLY A 75 15.83 -21.17 3.89
C GLY A 75 16.89 -21.25 5.00
N VAL A 76 17.53 -22.41 5.14
CA VAL A 76 18.67 -22.61 6.08
C VAL A 76 19.89 -21.79 5.64
N SER A 77 20.23 -21.84 4.36
CA SER A 77 21.34 -21.08 3.76
C SER A 77 21.18 -19.58 3.91
N LEU A 78 19.94 -19.08 3.77
CA LEU A 78 19.60 -17.67 3.96
C LEU A 78 19.53 -17.25 5.44
N GLY A 79 19.60 -18.21 6.39
CA GLY A 79 19.49 -17.96 7.80
C GLY A 79 18.07 -17.69 8.31
N GLU A 80 17.06 -17.89 7.45
CA GLU A 80 15.64 -17.76 7.82
C GLU A 80 15.13 -19.00 8.55
N LEU A 81 15.67 -20.16 8.22
CA LEU A 81 15.46 -21.42 8.95
C LEU A 81 16.74 -21.89 9.64
N LYS A 82 16.59 -22.76 10.63
CA LYS A 82 17.65 -23.56 11.23
C LYS A 82 17.21 -25.02 11.23
N ARG A 83 18.09 -25.91 10.77
CA ARG A 83 17.88 -27.35 10.87
C ARG A 83 18.41 -27.88 12.21
N ILE A 84 17.60 -28.65 12.91
CA ILE A 84 17.94 -29.31 14.18
C ILE A 84 17.52 -30.78 14.05
N GLY A 85 18.48 -31.64 13.71
CA GLY A 85 18.18 -33.05 13.43
C GLY A 85 17.25 -33.22 12.24
N LYS A 86 16.04 -33.73 12.47
CA LYS A 86 14.99 -33.92 11.47
C LYS A 86 13.95 -32.76 11.43
N GLU A 87 14.13 -31.75 12.24
CA GLU A 87 13.22 -30.60 12.35
C GLU A 87 13.86 -29.36 11.75
N TYR A 88 13.00 -28.49 11.26
CA TYR A 88 13.30 -27.10 10.87
C TYR A 88 12.69 -26.16 11.88
N GLN A 89 13.39 -25.09 12.20
CA GLN A 89 12.93 -24.03 13.10
C GLN A 89 13.04 -22.68 12.41
N ILE A 90 12.01 -21.84 12.52
CA ILE A 90 12.05 -20.45 12.04
C ILE A 90 13.04 -19.66 12.90
N LYS A 91 14.08 -19.11 12.25
CA LYS A 91 15.18 -18.39 12.90
C LYS A 91 15.22 -16.92 12.53
N GLY A 92 14.92 -16.58 11.28
CA GLY A 92 15.03 -15.23 10.75
C GLY A 92 14.23 -14.20 11.54
N ARG A 93 14.83 -13.04 11.80
CA ARG A 93 14.16 -11.97 12.57
C ARG A 93 12.97 -11.43 11.81
N MET A 94 13.12 -11.21 10.47
CA MET A 94 12.05 -10.71 9.61
C MET A 94 10.93 -11.75 9.48
N SER A 95 11.25 -13.03 9.24
CA SER A 95 10.26 -14.11 9.22
C SER A 95 9.43 -14.16 10.51
N LYS A 96 10.07 -14.08 11.68
CA LYS A 96 9.37 -14.07 12.96
C LYS A 96 8.50 -12.85 13.16
N ALA A 97 8.98 -11.66 12.76
CA ALA A 97 8.22 -10.44 12.89
C ALA A 97 6.97 -10.46 11.99
N LEU A 98 7.11 -10.94 10.75
CA LEU A 98 6.00 -10.98 9.78
C LEU A 98 4.96 -12.09 10.05
N LEU A 99 5.24 -13.01 10.97
CA LEU A 99 4.27 -13.98 11.48
C LEU A 99 3.32 -13.39 12.54
N ASP A 100 3.71 -12.31 13.19
CA ASP A 100 2.84 -11.62 14.14
C ASP A 100 1.68 -10.95 13.38
N PRO A 101 0.41 -11.27 13.70
CA PRO A 101 -0.75 -10.70 13.03
C PRO A 101 -0.80 -9.16 13.02
N LYS A 102 -0.20 -8.50 14.04
CA LYS A 102 -0.10 -7.03 14.08
C LYS A 102 0.75 -6.44 12.94
N ASN A 103 1.60 -7.25 12.32
CA ASN A 103 2.48 -6.87 11.22
C ASN A 103 1.92 -7.28 9.84
N ASP A 104 0.62 -7.59 9.75
CA ASP A 104 -0.02 -8.04 8.51
C ASP A 104 0.17 -7.08 7.34
N ALA A 105 0.12 -5.77 7.57
CA ALA A 105 0.37 -4.77 6.54
C ALA A 105 1.80 -4.86 5.96
N TYR A 106 2.80 -5.09 6.81
CA TYR A 106 4.19 -5.27 6.37
C TYR A 106 4.40 -6.61 5.66
N ARG A 107 3.69 -7.67 6.10
CA ARG A 107 3.64 -8.96 5.41
C ARG A 107 3.08 -8.79 4.00
N ALA A 108 1.96 -8.10 3.88
CA ALA A 108 1.33 -7.79 2.59
C ALA A 108 2.24 -6.93 1.70
N LEU A 109 2.91 -5.92 2.27
CA LEU A 109 3.86 -5.08 1.52
C LEU A 109 5.04 -5.90 0.97
N LEU A 110 5.62 -6.81 1.76
CA LEU A 110 6.69 -7.69 1.25
C LEU A 110 6.20 -8.56 0.10
N GLN A 111 5.00 -9.13 0.23
CA GLN A 111 4.38 -9.94 -0.82
C GLN A 111 4.13 -9.12 -2.08
N GLU A 112 3.60 -7.92 -1.95
CA GLU A 112 3.35 -6.99 -3.05
C GLU A 112 4.64 -6.64 -3.80
N ILE A 113 5.72 -6.33 -3.09
CA ILE A 113 7.03 -6.03 -3.68
C ILE A 113 7.55 -7.23 -4.49
N VAL A 114 7.50 -8.43 -3.93
CA VAL A 114 8.13 -9.62 -4.50
C VAL A 114 7.30 -10.25 -5.62
N GLU A 115 5.97 -10.29 -5.45
CA GLU A 115 5.09 -11.05 -6.34
C GLU A 115 4.36 -10.16 -7.35
N TYR A 116 4.30 -8.85 -7.07
CA TYR A 116 3.52 -7.92 -7.86
C TYR A 116 4.37 -6.78 -8.44
N HIS A 117 4.97 -5.90 -7.64
CA HIS A 117 5.81 -4.80 -8.18
C HIS A 117 6.96 -5.32 -9.06
N TYR A 118 7.52 -6.48 -8.74
CA TYR A 118 8.57 -7.13 -9.53
C TYR A 118 8.17 -7.27 -11.01
N VAL A 119 6.93 -7.69 -11.29
CA VAL A 119 6.43 -7.89 -12.65
C VAL A 119 6.45 -6.58 -13.43
N TYR A 120 5.97 -5.49 -12.82
CA TYR A 120 5.99 -4.17 -13.48
C TYR A 120 7.40 -3.68 -13.76
N VAL A 121 8.32 -3.84 -12.81
CA VAL A 121 9.72 -3.41 -13.00
C VAL A 121 10.40 -4.19 -14.13
N VAL A 122 10.11 -5.50 -14.26
CA VAL A 122 10.75 -6.37 -15.26
C VAL A 122 10.10 -6.20 -16.63
N ASP A 123 8.77 -6.14 -16.71
CA ASP A 123 8.04 -6.23 -17.97
C ASP A 123 7.68 -4.85 -18.57
N ALA A 124 7.66 -3.78 -17.77
CA ALA A 124 7.34 -2.44 -18.28
C ALA A 124 8.13 -2.03 -19.53
N PRO A 125 9.46 -2.23 -19.64
CA PRO A 125 10.20 -1.87 -20.85
C PRO A 125 9.71 -2.59 -22.12
N THR A 126 9.14 -3.78 -21.97
CA THR A 126 8.56 -4.55 -23.08
C THR A 126 7.17 -4.05 -23.45
N MET A 127 6.31 -3.83 -22.44
CA MET A 127 4.97 -3.31 -22.62
C MET A 127 4.99 -1.92 -23.27
N LEU A 128 5.82 -1.01 -22.77
CA LEU A 128 5.98 0.34 -23.31
C LEU A 128 6.40 0.36 -24.78
N ARG A 129 7.30 -0.55 -25.21
CA ARG A 129 7.67 -0.65 -26.63
C ARG A 129 6.57 -1.14 -27.54
N LYS A 130 5.63 -1.92 -27.01
CA LYS A 130 4.48 -2.44 -27.75
C LYS A 130 3.27 -1.51 -27.70
N HIS A 131 3.34 -0.42 -26.93
CA HIS A 131 2.20 0.44 -26.60
C HIS A 131 1.05 -0.33 -25.91
N GLU A 132 1.41 -1.30 -25.07
CA GLU A 132 0.48 -2.12 -24.28
C GLU A 132 0.44 -1.61 -22.84
N TRP A 133 -0.69 -1.86 -22.17
CA TRP A 133 -0.92 -1.52 -20.76
C TRP A 133 -1.14 -2.79 -19.96
N PHE A 134 -0.77 -2.77 -18.67
CA PHE A 134 -1.15 -3.85 -17.76
C PHE A 134 -2.65 -3.73 -17.48
N PRO A 135 -3.41 -4.84 -17.57
CA PRO A 135 -4.84 -4.80 -17.29
C PRO A 135 -5.12 -4.47 -15.82
N PHE A 136 -6.09 -3.59 -15.57
CA PHE A 136 -6.48 -3.20 -14.21
C PHE A 136 -7.01 -4.37 -13.37
N ASP A 137 -7.74 -5.30 -13.99
CA ASP A 137 -8.34 -6.46 -13.33
C ASP A 137 -7.33 -7.50 -12.83
N THR A 138 -6.06 -7.41 -13.25
CA THR A 138 -4.97 -8.25 -12.74
C THR A 138 -4.43 -7.75 -11.38
N MET A 139 -4.85 -6.58 -10.91
CA MET A 139 -4.45 -6.05 -9.61
C MET A 139 -4.98 -6.91 -8.45
N PRO A 140 -4.11 -7.38 -7.54
CA PRO A 140 -4.52 -8.12 -6.36
C PRO A 140 -5.10 -7.18 -5.29
N GLY A 141 -6.34 -6.73 -5.49
CA GLY A 141 -6.97 -5.67 -4.69
C GLY A 141 -6.94 -5.91 -3.17
N GLU A 142 -7.13 -7.17 -2.71
CA GLU A 142 -7.01 -7.51 -1.29
C GLU A 142 -5.58 -7.30 -0.77
N LEU A 143 -4.58 -7.71 -1.54
CA LEU A 143 -3.17 -7.55 -1.16
C LEU A 143 -2.81 -6.06 -1.05
N VAL A 144 -3.20 -5.26 -2.06
CA VAL A 144 -2.97 -3.81 -2.10
C VAL A 144 -3.69 -3.11 -0.94
N ALA A 145 -4.93 -3.50 -0.64
CA ALA A 145 -5.67 -2.95 0.49
C ALA A 145 -4.98 -3.24 1.84
N ARG A 146 -4.37 -4.42 1.99
CA ARG A 146 -3.63 -4.78 3.21
C ARG A 146 -2.28 -4.05 3.30
N SER A 147 -1.53 -3.97 2.21
CA SER A 147 -0.20 -3.33 2.17
C SER A 147 -0.29 -1.81 2.38
N SER A 148 -1.32 -1.17 1.84
CA SER A 148 -1.55 0.27 2.00
C SER A 148 -1.71 0.70 3.47
N ARG A 149 -2.12 -0.21 4.35
CA ARG A 149 -2.26 0.02 5.80
C ARG A 149 -0.93 0.37 6.49
N VAL A 150 0.21 0.15 5.86
CA VAL A 150 1.50 0.64 6.37
C VAL A 150 1.52 2.16 6.55
N SER A 151 0.75 2.89 5.74
CA SER A 151 0.64 4.35 5.82
C SER A 151 -0.44 4.85 6.79
N GLU A 152 -1.35 3.98 7.27
CA GLU A 152 -2.48 4.36 8.15
C GLU A 152 -2.08 5.22 9.35
N PRO A 153 -1.02 4.89 10.14
CA PRO A 153 -0.68 5.68 11.32
C PRO A 153 -0.40 7.15 10.98
N PHE A 154 0.24 7.41 9.84
CA PHE A 154 0.57 8.77 9.40
C PHE A 154 -0.66 9.50 8.86
N ILE A 155 -1.56 8.79 8.18
CA ILE A 155 -2.82 9.37 7.70
C ILE A 155 -3.74 9.67 8.90
N PHE A 156 -3.76 8.84 9.93
CA PHE A 156 -4.49 9.11 11.16
C PHE A 156 -4.05 10.41 11.83
N GLU A 157 -2.74 10.72 11.83
CA GLU A 157 -2.25 12.00 12.34
C GLU A 157 -2.80 13.19 11.53
N ALA A 158 -2.88 13.05 10.19
CA ALA A 158 -3.45 14.09 9.34
C ALA A 158 -4.96 14.25 9.57
N VAL A 159 -5.71 13.16 9.73
CA VAL A 159 -7.13 13.18 10.08
C VAL A 159 -7.33 13.83 11.45
N ASP A 160 -6.52 13.46 12.44
CA ASP A 160 -6.59 14.04 13.78
C ASP A 160 -6.29 15.55 13.79
N ALA A 161 -5.42 16.01 12.90
CA ALA A 161 -5.12 17.44 12.79
C ALA A 161 -6.25 18.25 12.12
N ALA A 162 -7.02 17.61 11.22
CA ALA A 162 -8.09 18.26 10.47
C ALA A 162 -9.47 18.20 11.19
N VAL A 163 -9.68 17.20 12.04
CA VAL A 163 -10.98 16.98 12.73
C VAL A 163 -10.93 17.59 14.14
N PRO A 164 -11.84 18.48 14.52
CA PRO A 164 -11.92 19.03 15.87
C PRO A 164 -12.32 17.94 16.88
N LEU A 165 -12.03 18.16 18.17
CA LEU A 165 -12.32 17.19 19.23
C LEU A 165 -13.80 17.12 19.61
N GLN A 166 -14.59 18.16 19.30
CA GLN A 166 -16.01 18.27 19.67
C GLN A 166 -16.74 19.25 18.74
N GLY A 167 -18.04 19.23 18.81
CA GLY A 167 -18.94 20.07 18.02
C GLY A 167 -19.47 19.34 16.79
N ASP A 168 -20.66 19.75 16.34
CA ASP A 168 -21.26 19.21 15.10
C ASP A 168 -20.32 19.45 13.92
N PHE A 169 -19.91 18.39 13.28
CA PHE A 169 -18.93 18.41 12.20
C PHE A 169 -19.32 17.42 11.11
N GLN A 170 -19.40 17.88 9.88
CA GLN A 170 -19.83 17.09 8.73
C GLN A 170 -18.64 16.74 7.84
N LEU A 171 -18.40 15.44 7.66
CA LEU A 171 -17.29 14.90 6.85
C LEU A 171 -17.83 14.22 5.60
N LEU A 172 -17.24 14.51 4.44
CA LEU A 172 -17.36 13.72 3.21
C LEU A 172 -16.03 13.04 2.90
N GLU A 173 -16.00 11.72 2.87
CA GLU A 173 -14.82 10.97 2.44
C GLU A 173 -15.03 10.37 1.07
N VAL A 174 -14.19 10.72 0.10
CA VAL A 174 -14.21 10.23 -1.29
C VAL A 174 -13.31 9.01 -1.43
N GLY A 175 -13.86 7.89 -1.92
CA GLY A 175 -13.17 6.61 -2.00
C GLY A 175 -12.82 6.07 -0.61
N CYS A 176 -13.83 5.93 0.24
CA CYS A 176 -13.65 5.62 1.67
C CYS A 176 -13.08 4.22 1.95
N GLY A 177 -13.01 3.34 0.94
CA GLY A 177 -12.44 2.00 1.08
C GLY A 177 -13.13 1.21 2.19
N SER A 178 -12.39 0.82 3.22
CA SER A 178 -12.92 0.09 4.38
C SER A 178 -13.67 0.96 5.38
N GLY A 179 -13.66 2.29 5.23
CA GLY A 179 -14.24 3.25 6.20
C GLY A 179 -13.35 3.55 7.40
N ILE A 180 -12.07 3.12 7.39
CA ILE A 180 -11.18 3.21 8.56
C ILE A 180 -10.88 4.67 8.97
N TYR A 181 -10.78 5.59 7.99
CA TYR A 181 -10.53 7.00 8.28
C TYR A 181 -11.80 7.70 8.79
N ILE A 182 -12.99 7.28 8.32
CA ILE A 182 -14.29 7.68 8.92
C ILE A 182 -14.35 7.22 10.38
N GLN A 183 -13.99 5.94 10.66
CA GLN A 183 -13.92 5.45 12.03
C GLN A 183 -12.99 6.30 12.89
N ARG A 184 -11.80 6.64 12.37
CA ARG A 184 -10.84 7.50 13.08
C ARG A 184 -11.44 8.86 13.39
N ALA A 185 -12.06 9.52 12.40
CA ALA A 185 -12.69 10.81 12.55
C ALA A 185 -13.83 10.78 13.58
N CYS A 186 -14.72 9.78 13.51
CA CYS A 186 -15.80 9.58 14.46
C CYS A 186 -15.33 9.26 15.89
N THR A 187 -14.19 8.58 16.02
CA THR A 187 -13.57 8.30 17.32
C THR A 187 -12.97 9.56 17.91
N ARG A 188 -12.38 10.42 17.08
CA ARG A 188 -11.80 11.69 17.51
C ARG A 188 -12.86 12.69 17.94
N ASN A 189 -13.96 12.79 17.18
CA ASN A 189 -15.08 13.69 17.49
C ASN A 189 -16.37 12.88 17.63
N PRO A 190 -16.91 12.74 18.86
CA PRO A 190 -18.15 11.98 19.09
C PRO A 190 -19.42 12.58 18.46
N GLU A 191 -19.39 13.86 18.08
CA GLU A 191 -20.53 14.59 17.48
C GLU A 191 -20.39 14.66 15.94
N LEU A 192 -19.34 14.07 15.36
CA LEU A 192 -19.09 14.07 13.91
C LEU A 192 -20.06 13.13 13.19
N HIS A 193 -20.60 13.62 12.08
CA HIS A 193 -21.34 12.83 11.09
C HIS A 193 -20.56 12.74 9.78
N ALA A 194 -20.55 11.55 9.16
CA ALA A 194 -19.77 11.29 7.96
C ALA A 194 -20.62 10.66 6.85
N VAL A 195 -20.29 11.03 5.61
CA VAL A 195 -20.71 10.33 4.40
C VAL A 195 -19.44 9.81 3.72
N GLY A 196 -19.36 8.50 3.46
CA GLY A 196 -18.31 7.86 2.68
C GLY A 196 -18.83 7.49 1.30
N LEU A 197 -18.15 7.91 0.26
CA LEU A 197 -18.42 7.49 -1.11
C LEU A 197 -17.43 6.39 -1.51
N GLU A 198 -17.93 5.31 -2.08
CA GLU A 198 -17.08 4.24 -2.61
C GLU A 198 -17.59 3.78 -3.97
N PHE A 199 -16.70 3.75 -4.94
CA PHE A 199 -17.03 3.43 -6.33
C PHE A 199 -17.31 1.93 -6.54
N GLN A 200 -16.65 1.04 -5.81
CA GLN A 200 -16.80 -0.39 -5.94
C GLN A 200 -17.85 -0.92 -4.96
N GLU A 201 -18.96 -1.49 -5.46
CA GLU A 201 -20.06 -2.00 -4.63
C GLU A 201 -19.61 -3.00 -3.56
N LYS A 202 -18.71 -3.93 -3.92
CA LYS A 202 -18.20 -4.92 -2.95
C LYS A 202 -17.44 -4.27 -1.79
N VAL A 203 -16.68 -3.21 -2.09
CA VAL A 203 -15.92 -2.44 -1.09
C VAL A 203 -16.87 -1.58 -0.26
N ALA A 204 -17.85 -0.93 -0.89
CA ALA A 204 -18.90 -0.19 -0.19
C ALA A 204 -19.70 -1.08 0.76
N ALA A 205 -20.06 -2.30 0.36
CA ALA A 205 -20.72 -3.27 1.21
C ALA A 205 -19.84 -3.68 2.40
N MET A 206 -18.54 -3.90 2.19
CA MET A 206 -17.59 -4.16 3.27
C MET A 206 -17.50 -2.97 4.24
N ALA A 207 -17.42 -1.74 3.72
CA ALA A 207 -17.40 -0.53 4.56
C ALA A 207 -18.67 -0.40 5.41
N ARG A 208 -19.87 -0.63 4.85
CA ARG A 208 -21.13 -0.64 5.59
C ARG A 208 -21.09 -1.63 6.76
N ASN A 209 -20.64 -2.86 6.52
CA ASN A 209 -20.49 -3.88 7.56
C ASN A 209 -19.49 -3.46 8.65
N ASN A 210 -18.41 -2.78 8.27
CA ASN A 210 -17.45 -2.26 9.24
C ASN A 210 -18.05 -1.13 10.09
N ILE A 211 -18.76 -0.18 9.48
CA ILE A 211 -19.46 0.91 10.18
C ILE A 211 -20.44 0.34 11.21
N GLU A 212 -21.24 -0.66 10.84
CA GLU A 212 -22.14 -1.35 11.76
C GLU A 212 -21.37 -2.06 12.89
N ALA A 213 -20.31 -2.82 12.54
CA ALA A 213 -19.49 -3.52 13.53
C ALA A 213 -18.80 -2.58 14.54
N TRP A 214 -18.55 -1.35 14.15
CA TRP A 214 -18.00 -0.30 15.02
C TRP A 214 -19.06 0.51 15.79
N GLY A 215 -20.37 0.25 15.57
CA GLY A 215 -21.47 0.96 16.22
C GLY A 215 -21.59 2.40 15.74
N LEU A 216 -21.26 2.67 14.47
CA LEU A 216 -21.26 4.02 13.89
C LEU A 216 -22.41 4.28 12.91
N GLU A 217 -23.34 3.35 12.75
CA GLU A 217 -24.44 3.40 11.78
C GLU A 217 -25.37 4.63 11.95
N ASN A 218 -25.41 5.21 13.13
CA ASN A 218 -26.18 6.43 13.40
C ASN A 218 -25.41 7.73 13.04
N ARG A 219 -24.11 7.63 12.72
CA ARG A 219 -23.24 8.78 12.47
C ARG A 219 -22.48 8.71 11.15
N ALA A 220 -22.41 7.54 10.53
CA ALA A 220 -21.69 7.35 9.29
C ALA A 220 -22.55 6.58 8.28
N THR A 221 -22.66 7.10 7.08
CA THR A 221 -23.37 6.47 5.96
C THR A 221 -22.36 6.18 4.84
N ILE A 222 -22.44 4.99 4.27
CA ILE A 222 -21.60 4.62 3.10
C ILE A 222 -22.49 4.48 1.87
N GLU A 223 -22.19 5.28 0.86
CA GLU A 223 -22.89 5.29 -0.42
C GLU A 223 -22.02 4.61 -1.50
N HIS A 224 -22.61 3.70 -2.26
CA HIS A 224 -22.01 3.20 -3.50
C HIS A 224 -22.21 4.28 -4.56
N ALA A 225 -21.17 5.07 -4.83
CA ALA A 225 -21.26 6.20 -5.74
C ALA A 225 -19.90 6.51 -6.39
N ASP A 226 -19.96 6.95 -7.64
CA ASP A 226 -18.84 7.60 -8.30
C ASP A 226 -18.93 9.11 -8.00
N VAL A 227 -17.91 9.65 -7.36
CA VAL A 227 -17.85 11.06 -7.01
C VAL A 227 -18.02 11.99 -8.20
N ARG A 228 -17.63 11.56 -9.40
CA ARG A 228 -17.77 12.35 -10.64
C ARG A 228 -19.22 12.61 -11.03
N ASN A 229 -20.13 11.74 -10.60
CA ASN A 229 -21.57 11.81 -10.85
C ASN A 229 -22.39 12.02 -9.58
N TYR A 230 -21.71 12.14 -8.43
CA TYR A 230 -22.38 12.36 -7.15
C TYR A 230 -23.01 13.73 -7.10
N SER A 231 -24.19 13.83 -6.49
CA SER A 231 -24.84 15.10 -6.21
C SER A 231 -25.54 15.04 -4.85
N SER A 232 -25.34 16.07 -4.04
CA SER A 232 -25.95 16.19 -2.73
C SER A 232 -26.21 17.67 -2.41
N SER A 233 -27.31 17.94 -1.73
CA SER A 233 -27.57 19.26 -1.14
C SER A 233 -26.87 19.45 0.20
N GLN A 234 -26.40 18.37 0.83
CA GLN A 234 -25.65 18.41 2.08
C GLN A 234 -24.32 19.13 1.86
N LYS A 235 -23.93 19.94 2.85
CA LYS A 235 -22.65 20.64 2.89
C LYS A 235 -21.82 20.14 4.05
N PHE A 236 -20.52 20.08 3.81
CA PHE A 236 -19.54 19.48 4.71
C PHE A 236 -18.53 20.51 5.21
N ASP A 237 -18.05 20.31 6.43
CA ASP A 237 -16.96 21.09 7.00
C ASP A 237 -15.61 20.63 6.43
N LEU A 238 -15.50 19.33 6.12
CA LEU A 238 -14.29 18.72 5.59
C LEU A 238 -14.65 17.73 4.49
N VAL A 239 -13.91 17.79 3.38
CA VAL A 239 -13.86 16.74 2.34
C VAL A 239 -12.49 16.08 2.39
N THR A 240 -12.46 14.74 2.41
CA THR A 240 -11.20 13.98 2.44
C THR A 240 -11.05 13.06 1.24
N LEU A 241 -9.79 12.90 0.79
CA LEU A 241 -9.35 11.91 -0.19
C LEU A 241 -8.06 11.26 0.33
N HIS A 242 -8.09 9.96 0.57
CA HIS A 242 -6.94 9.24 1.10
C HIS A 242 -6.44 8.18 0.12
N GLN A 243 -5.20 8.31 -0.36
CA GLN A 243 -4.50 7.36 -1.23
C GLN A 243 -5.26 6.96 -2.53
N ASN A 244 -6.01 7.88 -3.11
CA ASN A 244 -6.87 7.57 -4.27
C ASN A 244 -6.80 8.59 -5.43
N ILE A 245 -6.06 9.70 -5.31
CA ILE A 245 -6.02 10.72 -6.35
C ILE A 245 -5.44 10.22 -7.70
N TYR A 246 -4.61 9.19 -7.68
CA TYR A 246 -4.04 8.58 -8.88
C TYR A 246 -5.03 7.67 -9.66
N TYR A 247 -6.24 7.45 -9.13
CA TYR A 247 -7.36 6.88 -9.89
C TYR A 247 -8.05 7.92 -10.79
N PHE A 248 -7.69 9.19 -10.67
CA PHE A 248 -8.23 10.27 -11.50
C PHE A 248 -7.17 10.75 -12.49
N PRO A 249 -7.49 10.85 -13.80
CA PRO A 249 -6.58 11.39 -14.80
C PRO A 249 -6.05 12.76 -14.38
N VAL A 250 -4.76 12.98 -14.60
CA VAL A 250 -4.09 14.22 -14.14
C VAL A 250 -4.82 15.48 -14.61
N GLN A 251 -5.28 15.47 -15.87
CA GLN A 251 -6.02 16.58 -16.49
C GLN A 251 -7.45 16.78 -15.95
N GLU A 252 -7.99 15.80 -15.22
CA GLU A 252 -9.35 15.87 -14.63
C GLU A 252 -9.32 16.30 -13.17
N ARG A 253 -8.16 16.26 -12.50
CA ARG A 253 -8.03 16.52 -11.05
C ARG A 253 -8.48 17.93 -10.66
N GLU A 254 -8.18 18.93 -11.48
CA GLU A 254 -8.64 20.31 -11.24
C GLU A 254 -10.17 20.40 -11.27
N ASN A 255 -10.82 19.75 -12.23
CA ASN A 255 -12.29 19.71 -12.31
C ASN A 255 -12.88 18.91 -11.14
N LEU A 256 -12.24 17.81 -10.74
CA LEU A 256 -12.61 17.08 -9.53
C LEU A 256 -12.59 17.99 -8.30
N PHE A 257 -11.51 18.75 -8.10
CA PHE A 257 -11.40 19.66 -6.95
C PHE A 257 -12.45 20.78 -7.00
N ARG A 258 -12.79 21.34 -8.19
CA ARG A 258 -13.91 22.29 -8.34
C ARG A 258 -15.23 21.65 -7.95
N HIS A 259 -15.48 20.41 -8.36
CA HIS A 259 -16.69 19.68 -8.01
C HIS A 259 -16.77 19.42 -6.50
N LEU A 260 -15.67 18.99 -5.88
CA LEU A 260 -15.61 18.76 -4.44
C LEU A 260 -15.81 20.05 -3.62
N LYS A 261 -15.33 21.19 -4.14
CA LYS A 261 -15.54 22.49 -3.52
C LYS A 261 -17.01 22.83 -3.37
N GLU A 262 -17.88 22.38 -4.30
CA GLU A 262 -19.31 22.61 -4.26
C GLU A 262 -19.99 21.94 -3.06
N TYR A 263 -19.38 20.92 -2.45
CA TYR A 263 -19.92 20.26 -1.25
C TYR A 263 -19.46 20.90 0.05
N LEU A 264 -18.53 21.84 0.02
CA LEU A 264 -18.03 22.48 1.23
C LEU A 264 -18.95 23.60 1.70
N LYS A 265 -19.06 23.76 3.01
CA LYS A 265 -19.63 24.95 3.67
C LYS A 265 -18.67 26.13 3.46
N PRO A 266 -19.14 27.39 3.54
CA PRO A 266 -18.25 28.55 3.61
C PRO A 266 -17.18 28.34 4.69
N GLY A 267 -15.90 28.53 4.36
CA GLY A 267 -14.76 28.21 5.23
C GLY A 267 -14.44 26.72 5.39
N GLY A 268 -15.15 25.83 4.69
CA GLY A 268 -14.90 24.39 4.72
C GLY A 268 -13.54 24.02 4.07
N GLN A 269 -13.03 22.86 4.38
CA GLN A 269 -11.67 22.43 4.07
C GLN A 269 -11.63 21.15 3.24
N ILE A 270 -10.54 20.97 2.51
CA ILE A 270 -10.17 19.69 1.89
C ILE A 270 -8.88 19.19 2.52
N LEU A 271 -8.85 17.89 2.83
CA LEU A 271 -7.64 17.14 3.18
C LEU A 271 -7.41 16.03 2.17
N LEU A 272 -6.34 16.11 1.45
CA LEU A 272 -5.89 15.04 0.56
C LEU A 272 -4.60 14.43 1.11
N THR A 273 -4.53 13.10 1.21
CA THR A 273 -3.28 12.41 1.50
C THR A 273 -2.93 11.45 0.37
N SER A 274 -1.68 11.45 -0.05
CA SER A 274 -1.24 10.57 -1.15
C SER A 274 0.22 10.22 -1.06
N VAL A 275 0.56 9.01 -1.53
CA VAL A 275 1.90 8.73 -2.03
C VAL A 275 2.12 9.60 -3.26
N CYS A 276 3.27 10.29 -3.30
CA CYS A 276 3.63 11.21 -4.37
C CYS A 276 4.97 10.82 -5.00
N GLN A 277 5.27 11.36 -6.17
CA GLN A 277 6.57 11.20 -6.81
C GLN A 277 7.71 11.74 -5.92
N GLY A 278 8.96 11.35 -6.21
CA GLY A 278 10.16 11.83 -5.48
C GLY A 278 10.46 11.08 -4.19
N GLY A 279 9.91 9.88 -3.99
CA GLY A 279 10.26 8.97 -2.91
C GLY A 279 11.40 8.00 -3.26
N GLY A 280 11.64 7.03 -2.36
CA GLY A 280 12.60 5.96 -2.56
C GLY A 280 12.23 4.97 -3.67
N PRO A 281 13.07 3.92 -3.89
CA PRO A 281 12.85 2.94 -4.94
C PRO A 281 11.48 2.24 -4.90
N GLY A 282 10.91 2.04 -3.70
CA GLY A 282 9.58 1.44 -3.55
C GLY A 282 8.48 2.32 -4.15
N ILE A 283 8.53 3.63 -3.90
CA ILE A 283 7.58 4.58 -4.49
C ILE A 283 7.81 4.73 -5.99
N ALA A 284 9.07 4.69 -6.45
CA ALA A 284 9.35 4.70 -7.88
C ALA A 284 8.78 3.46 -8.58
N ALA A 285 8.86 2.28 -7.98
CA ALA A 285 8.26 1.06 -8.49
C ALA A 285 6.72 1.14 -8.52
N LEU A 286 6.10 1.66 -7.47
CA LEU A 286 4.67 1.94 -7.46
C LEU A 286 4.28 2.94 -8.57
N ASN A 287 5.10 3.97 -8.82
CA ASN A 287 4.83 4.91 -9.90
C ASN A 287 4.91 4.25 -11.29
N ILE A 288 5.82 3.29 -11.49
CA ILE A 288 5.82 2.47 -12.73
C ILE A 288 4.48 1.73 -12.86
N GLN A 289 4.05 1.05 -11.82
CA GLN A 289 2.80 0.30 -11.80
C GLN A 289 1.61 1.20 -12.19
N VAL A 290 1.37 2.30 -11.47
CA VAL A 290 0.20 3.17 -11.74
C VAL A 290 0.31 3.90 -13.08
N SER A 291 1.53 4.16 -13.57
CA SER A 291 1.76 4.79 -14.87
C SER A 291 1.61 3.85 -16.06
N THR A 292 1.62 2.54 -15.83
CA THR A 292 1.56 1.52 -16.89
C THR A 292 0.35 0.60 -16.77
N THR A 293 -0.54 0.84 -15.81
CA THR A 293 -1.81 0.12 -15.65
C THR A 293 -2.95 0.89 -16.31
N GLU A 294 -3.79 0.19 -17.05
CA GLU A 294 -4.96 0.75 -17.70
C GLU A 294 -5.89 1.43 -16.69
N GLY A 295 -6.34 2.65 -17.02
CA GLY A 295 -7.27 3.40 -16.18
C GLY A 295 -6.65 4.09 -14.96
N LEU A 296 -5.34 3.91 -14.70
CA LEU A 296 -4.63 4.63 -13.66
C LEU A 296 -3.81 5.79 -14.22
N SER A 297 -3.35 6.64 -13.32
CA SER A 297 -2.52 7.80 -13.64
C SER A 297 -1.24 7.79 -12.80
N PRO A 298 -0.16 8.43 -13.26
CA PRO A 298 1.04 8.58 -12.45
C PRO A 298 0.75 9.09 -11.06
N LEU A 299 1.57 8.68 -10.09
CA LEU A 299 1.54 9.28 -8.76
C LEU A 299 1.60 10.80 -8.88
N PRO A 300 0.88 11.54 -8.03
CA PRO A 300 0.87 12.99 -8.11
C PRO A 300 2.25 13.58 -7.84
N ASP A 301 2.56 14.66 -8.53
CA ASP A 301 3.63 15.58 -8.15
C ASP A 301 3.08 16.54 -7.09
N PRO A 302 3.77 16.75 -5.95
CA PRO A 302 3.25 17.58 -4.88
C PRO A 302 2.97 19.03 -5.28
N ASP A 303 3.86 19.64 -6.07
CA ASP A 303 3.70 21.03 -6.50
C ASP A 303 2.52 21.15 -7.49
N GLN A 304 2.34 20.15 -8.36
CA GLN A 304 1.20 20.11 -9.28
C GLN A 304 -0.13 19.98 -8.53
N VAL A 305 -0.21 19.20 -7.45
CA VAL A 305 -1.44 19.10 -6.64
C VAL A 305 -1.78 20.46 -6.02
N CYS A 306 -0.78 21.18 -5.47
CA CYS A 306 -1.01 22.51 -4.93
C CYS A 306 -1.56 23.46 -6.01
N GLN A 307 -0.93 23.49 -7.18
CA GLN A 307 -1.38 24.31 -8.32
C GLN A 307 -2.82 23.96 -8.77
N GLN A 308 -3.17 22.68 -8.81
CA GLN A 308 -4.51 22.22 -9.17
C GLN A 308 -5.56 22.63 -8.13
N LEU A 309 -5.24 22.59 -6.83
CA LEU A 309 -6.13 23.07 -5.77
C LEU A 309 -6.33 24.59 -5.87
N GLU A 310 -5.26 25.35 -6.08
CA GLU A 310 -5.33 26.82 -6.28
C GLU A 310 -6.16 27.18 -7.51
N ALA A 311 -5.92 26.49 -8.65
CA ALA A 311 -6.67 26.68 -9.89
C ALA A 311 -8.16 26.30 -9.76
N ALA A 312 -8.49 25.34 -8.88
CA ALA A 312 -9.87 25.01 -8.52
C ALA A 312 -10.52 26.07 -7.61
N GLY A 313 -9.76 27.07 -7.14
CA GLY A 313 -10.23 28.17 -6.31
C GLY A 313 -10.24 27.86 -4.82
N PHE A 314 -9.40 26.94 -4.37
CA PHE A 314 -9.05 26.81 -2.96
C PHE A 314 -8.03 27.87 -2.57
N VAL A 315 -8.04 28.22 -1.30
CA VAL A 315 -7.10 29.18 -0.68
C VAL A 315 -6.35 28.49 0.46
N GLU A 316 -5.29 29.13 0.96
CA GLU A 316 -4.47 28.62 2.05
C GLU A 316 -3.91 27.20 1.77
N VAL A 317 -3.57 26.91 0.53
CA VAL A 317 -3.04 25.60 0.13
C VAL A 317 -1.71 25.35 0.83
N LYS A 318 -1.66 24.28 1.60
CA LYS A 318 -0.47 23.83 2.35
C LYS A 318 -0.21 22.38 2.03
N ALA A 319 1.04 22.04 1.76
CA ALA A 319 1.49 20.68 1.58
C ALA A 319 2.61 20.35 2.57
N GLY A 320 2.59 19.13 3.11
CA GLY A 320 3.62 18.66 4.03
C GLY A 320 3.82 17.16 3.91
N ARG A 321 5.07 16.71 4.06
CA ARG A 321 5.35 15.27 4.15
C ARG A 321 4.87 14.72 5.48
N LEU A 322 4.13 13.61 5.42
CA LEU A 322 3.73 12.85 6.60
C LEU A 322 4.87 11.99 7.15
N VAL A 323 5.80 11.59 6.26
CA VAL A 323 6.97 10.76 6.60
C VAL A 323 8.23 11.46 6.12
N PRO A 324 9.22 11.74 7.00
CA PRO A 324 10.40 12.54 6.63
C PRO A 324 11.28 11.94 5.53
N PHE A 325 11.31 10.59 5.43
CA PHE A 325 12.19 9.85 4.52
C PHE A 325 11.47 9.24 3.32
N GLU A 326 10.13 9.43 3.22
CA GLU A 326 9.34 8.92 2.09
C GLU A 326 8.39 9.99 1.55
N SER A 327 7.95 9.80 0.29
CA SER A 327 7.09 10.78 -0.39
C SER A 327 5.61 10.47 -0.16
N ILE A 328 5.21 10.49 1.12
CA ILE A 328 3.80 10.45 1.55
C ILE A 328 3.44 11.85 2.06
N TRP A 329 2.43 12.46 1.44
CA TRP A 329 2.09 13.86 1.64
C TRP A 329 0.66 14.04 2.12
N ALA A 330 0.44 15.11 2.88
CA ALA A 330 -0.87 15.68 3.15
C ALA A 330 -0.95 17.07 2.52
N PHE A 331 -2.09 17.36 1.91
CA PHE A 331 -2.45 18.65 1.33
C PHE A 331 -3.70 19.15 2.03
N HIS A 332 -3.62 20.35 2.56
CA HIS A 332 -4.73 21.05 3.20
C HIS A 332 -5.04 22.31 2.41
N ALA A 333 -6.28 22.57 2.18
CA ALA A 333 -6.73 23.82 1.60
C ALA A 333 -8.15 24.17 2.11
N ALA A 334 -8.51 25.43 2.02
CA ALA A 334 -9.82 25.92 2.45
C ALA A 334 -10.54 26.61 1.29
N ILE A 335 -11.85 26.79 1.40
CA ILE A 335 -12.59 27.74 0.57
C ILE A 335 -12.76 29.06 1.32
N ALA A 336 -12.87 30.15 0.58
CA ALA A 336 -13.13 31.45 1.17
C ALA A 336 -14.43 31.43 2.01
N GLN A 337 -14.44 32.23 3.08
CA GLN A 337 -15.61 32.41 3.95
C GLN A 337 -16.77 33.08 3.22
#